data_6b2c7367be9e42465ecd0eb097d3c578
#
_entry.id   6b2c7367be9e42465ecd0eb097d3c578
#
_cell.length_a   1.000
_cell.length_b   1.000
_cell.length_c   1.000
_cell.angle_alpha   90.00
_cell.angle_beta   90.00
_cell.angle_gamma   90.00
#
_symmetry.space_group_name_H-M   'P 1'
#
loop_
_entity.id
_entity.type
_entity.pdbx_description
1 polymer ?
#
loop_
_entity_poly.entity_id
_entity_poly.type
_entity_poly.pdbx_seq_one_letter_code
_entity_poly.pdbx_strand_id
1 'polypeptide(L)'
;MLYLTEYIGGSAVRECYVHPLDRNLCVKVVKHKADLPELTREISVAKLLAPYLKDYIVRYDGGLVETDKGPGLVCELVRNEDDGELALSLAQYQERFGAENVEPELRKVLESLIRDNLFFYDFNRSNFVVKRMASGAKKVVFIDLKGFHKNHYMGFLKMERFIAPLARNIMFRRMRTLYRELNLNVFPLDSLCREKMFSSFWVDVKL
;
A
#
# COMPACT_ATOMS: atom_id res chain seq x y z
N MET A 1 -9.15 0.55 -26.56
CA MET A 1 -10.14 0.40 -25.46
C MET A 1 -10.08 -1.05 -24.98
N LEU A 2 -9.93 -1.28 -23.65
CA LEU A 2 -9.93 -2.61 -23.05
C LEU A 2 -11.32 -3.00 -22.59
N TYR A 3 -11.71 -4.26 -22.81
CA TYR A 3 -12.96 -4.82 -22.31
C TYR A 3 -12.69 -5.62 -21.04
N LEU A 4 -13.26 -5.19 -19.90
CA LEU A 4 -12.98 -5.74 -18.57
C LEU A 4 -14.08 -6.74 -18.17
N THR A 5 -13.73 -8.02 -18.14
CA THR A 5 -14.68 -9.11 -17.88
C THR A 5 -14.42 -9.87 -16.59
N GLU A 6 -13.14 -10.09 -16.20
CA GLU A 6 -12.74 -10.88 -15.04
C GLU A 6 -12.59 -9.99 -13.82
N TYR A 7 -13.65 -9.90 -13.01
CA TYR A 7 -13.66 -9.12 -11.77
C TYR A 7 -12.87 -9.82 -10.66
N ILE A 8 -12.00 -9.07 -9.96
CA ILE A 8 -11.16 -9.57 -8.85
C ILE A 8 -11.69 -9.13 -7.50
N GLY A 9 -12.18 -7.89 -7.42
CA GLY A 9 -12.62 -7.29 -6.17
C GLY A 9 -12.83 -5.79 -6.31
N GLY A 10 -13.23 -5.15 -5.21
CA GLY A 10 -13.47 -3.71 -5.24
C GLY A 10 -13.79 -3.13 -3.87
N SER A 11 -14.08 -1.84 -3.88
CA SER A 11 -14.51 -1.06 -2.72
C SER A 11 -15.77 -0.26 -3.05
N ALA A 12 -16.21 0.60 -2.14
CA ALA A 12 -17.32 1.51 -2.40
C ALA A 12 -17.08 2.42 -3.63
N VAL A 13 -15.81 2.79 -3.90
CA VAL A 13 -15.44 3.77 -4.94
C VAL A 13 -14.75 3.17 -6.15
N ARG A 14 -14.23 1.92 -6.07
CA ARG A 14 -13.42 1.30 -7.13
C ARG A 14 -13.77 -0.16 -7.38
N GLU A 15 -13.49 -0.61 -8.59
CA GLU A 15 -13.50 -2.00 -9.01
C GLU A 15 -12.14 -2.36 -9.61
N CYS A 16 -11.75 -3.63 -9.46
CA CYS A 16 -10.50 -4.17 -9.97
C CYS A 16 -10.79 -5.39 -10.84
N TYR A 17 -10.17 -5.43 -12.02
CA TYR A 17 -10.33 -6.49 -13.00
C TYR A 17 -8.98 -7.02 -13.44
N VAL A 18 -8.90 -8.31 -13.80
CA VAL A 18 -7.72 -8.83 -14.50
C VAL A 18 -7.57 -8.10 -15.83
N HIS A 19 -6.34 -7.71 -16.18
CA HIS A 19 -6.07 -7.10 -17.47
C HIS A 19 -6.30 -8.12 -18.60
N PRO A 20 -7.10 -7.79 -19.64
CA PRO A 20 -7.54 -8.79 -20.62
C PRO A 20 -6.43 -9.39 -21.47
N LEU A 21 -5.28 -8.71 -21.60
CA LEU A 21 -4.14 -9.14 -22.42
C LEU A 21 -2.95 -9.62 -21.60
N ASP A 22 -2.92 -9.38 -20.29
CA ASP A 22 -1.83 -9.83 -19.41
C ASP A 22 -2.37 -10.19 -18.02
N ARG A 23 -2.34 -11.47 -17.70
CA ARG A 23 -2.85 -12.00 -16.44
C ARG A 23 -2.01 -11.61 -15.20
N ASN A 24 -0.83 -11.02 -15.40
CA ASN A 24 0.00 -10.48 -14.32
C ASN A 24 -0.33 -9.01 -13.99
N LEU A 25 -1.26 -8.42 -14.72
CA LEU A 25 -1.71 -7.07 -14.52
C LEU A 25 -3.18 -7.03 -14.12
N CYS A 26 -3.57 -5.97 -13.44
CA CYS A 26 -4.96 -5.64 -13.18
C CYS A 26 -5.26 -4.21 -13.59
N VAL A 27 -6.54 -3.93 -13.79
CA VAL A 27 -7.05 -2.61 -14.13
C VAL A 27 -7.99 -2.16 -13.02
N LYS A 28 -7.63 -1.06 -12.35
CA LYS A 28 -8.47 -0.40 -11.35
C LYS A 28 -9.30 0.68 -12.02
N VAL A 29 -10.62 0.60 -11.94
CA VAL A 29 -11.56 1.60 -12.47
C VAL A 29 -12.36 2.23 -11.35
N VAL A 30 -12.68 3.51 -11.46
CA VAL A 30 -13.55 4.20 -10.51
C VAL A 30 -15.02 4.01 -10.87
N LYS A 31 -15.89 3.87 -9.87
CA LYS A 31 -17.33 3.77 -10.07
C LYS A 31 -17.98 5.08 -10.47
N HIS A 32 -17.40 6.20 -10.07
CA HIS A 32 -17.88 7.54 -10.37
C HIS A 32 -16.76 8.40 -10.96
N LYS A 33 -17.07 9.21 -11.97
CA LYS A 33 -16.08 10.11 -12.61
C LYS A 33 -15.44 11.09 -11.62
N ALA A 34 -16.15 11.47 -10.56
CA ALA A 34 -15.63 12.35 -9.52
C ALA A 34 -14.41 11.77 -8.80
N ASP A 35 -14.24 10.43 -8.78
CA ASP A 35 -13.14 9.74 -8.11
C ASP A 35 -11.91 9.55 -9.01
N LEU A 36 -11.97 9.96 -10.28
CA LEU A 36 -10.85 9.84 -11.23
C LEU A 36 -9.53 10.49 -10.74
N PRO A 37 -9.54 11.65 -10.07
CA PRO A 37 -8.33 12.23 -9.51
C PRO A 37 -7.60 11.30 -8.52
N GLU A 38 -8.29 10.35 -7.87
CA GLU A 38 -7.65 9.39 -6.98
C GLU A 38 -6.74 8.41 -7.72
N LEU A 39 -7.13 7.96 -8.93
CA LEU A 39 -6.27 7.08 -9.76
C LEU A 39 -4.99 7.82 -10.20
N THR A 40 -5.12 9.06 -10.66
CA THR A 40 -3.98 9.88 -11.07
C THR A 40 -3.05 10.14 -9.89
N ARG A 41 -3.61 10.40 -8.70
CA ARG A 41 -2.83 10.58 -7.48
C ARG A 41 -2.07 9.31 -7.11
N GLU A 42 -2.68 8.14 -7.25
CA GLU A 42 -2.04 6.85 -6.94
C GLU A 42 -0.78 6.63 -7.81
N ILE A 43 -0.83 6.99 -9.10
CA ILE A 43 0.35 6.96 -10.00
C ILE A 43 1.46 7.89 -9.47
N SER A 44 1.11 9.11 -9.11
CA SER A 44 2.07 10.09 -8.60
C SER A 44 2.73 9.63 -7.30
N VAL A 45 1.94 9.05 -6.40
CA VAL A 45 2.41 8.47 -5.14
C VAL A 45 3.34 7.29 -5.42
N ALA A 46 2.98 6.39 -6.34
CA ALA A 46 3.83 5.25 -6.70
C ALA A 46 5.20 5.67 -7.20
N LYS A 47 5.24 6.66 -8.12
CA LYS A 47 6.51 7.22 -8.62
C LYS A 47 7.36 7.83 -7.51
N LEU A 48 6.72 8.51 -6.56
CA LEU A 48 7.40 9.10 -5.40
C LEU A 48 7.98 8.05 -4.46
N LEU A 49 7.27 6.95 -4.24
CA LEU A 49 7.64 5.90 -3.29
C LEU A 49 8.61 4.86 -3.87
N ALA A 50 8.67 4.72 -5.19
CA ALA A 50 9.49 3.71 -5.83
C ALA A 50 10.97 3.70 -5.40
N PRO A 51 11.67 4.84 -5.18
CA PRO A 51 13.04 4.84 -4.68
C PRO A 51 13.21 4.23 -3.28
N TYR A 52 12.16 4.26 -2.45
CA TYR A 52 12.20 3.83 -1.05
C TYR A 52 11.57 2.45 -0.83
N LEU A 53 10.45 2.19 -1.52
CA LEU A 53 9.59 1.03 -1.28
C LEU A 53 9.39 0.15 -2.51
N LYS A 54 10.26 0.21 -3.53
CA LYS A 54 10.06 -0.53 -4.80
C LYS A 54 9.75 -2.01 -4.60
N ASP A 55 10.32 -2.61 -3.55
CA ASP A 55 10.14 -4.02 -3.23
C ASP A 55 8.88 -4.32 -2.41
N TYR A 56 8.21 -3.29 -1.91
CA TYR A 56 7.05 -3.39 -1.01
C TYR A 56 5.78 -2.80 -1.59
N ILE A 57 5.81 -2.26 -2.79
CA ILE A 57 4.64 -1.73 -3.49
C ILE A 57 4.44 -2.42 -4.84
N VAL A 58 3.20 -2.50 -5.30
CA VAL A 58 2.90 -2.97 -6.66
C VAL A 58 3.50 -2.04 -7.70
N ARG A 59 3.92 -2.58 -8.81
CA ARG A 59 4.36 -1.80 -9.97
C ARG A 59 3.16 -1.23 -10.70
N TYR A 60 3.31 -0.01 -11.20
CA TYR A 60 2.32 0.67 -12.02
C TYR A 60 2.85 0.75 -13.44
N ASP A 61 2.09 0.20 -14.39
CA ASP A 61 2.47 0.13 -15.80
C ASP A 61 1.84 1.29 -16.58
N GLY A 62 2.56 2.38 -16.62
CA GLY A 62 2.17 3.55 -17.41
C GLY A 62 1.19 4.49 -16.72
N GLY A 63 0.20 4.93 -17.50
CA GLY A 63 -0.81 5.91 -17.12
C GLY A 63 -2.22 5.31 -17.07
N LEU A 64 -3.21 6.15 -17.29
CA LEU A 64 -4.58 5.70 -17.45
C LEU A 64 -4.79 5.10 -18.86
N VAL A 65 -5.59 4.06 -18.93
CA VAL A 65 -6.02 3.40 -20.17
C VAL A 65 -7.53 3.52 -20.34
N GLU A 66 -7.99 3.57 -21.58
CA GLU A 66 -9.43 3.58 -21.89
C GLU A 66 -10.01 2.17 -21.80
N THR A 67 -11.10 2.02 -21.04
CA THR A 67 -11.83 0.76 -20.89
C THR A 67 -13.32 0.93 -21.15
N ASP A 68 -14.05 -0.17 -21.35
CA ASP A 68 -15.51 -0.20 -21.46
C ASP A 68 -16.23 0.30 -20.20
N LYS A 69 -15.50 0.41 -19.06
CA LYS A 69 -15.98 0.93 -17.77
C LYS A 69 -15.47 2.33 -17.44
N GLY A 70 -14.84 3.00 -18.41
CA GLY A 70 -14.20 4.31 -18.24
C GLY A 70 -12.67 4.22 -18.03
N PRO A 71 -12.01 5.35 -17.71
CA PRO A 71 -10.57 5.36 -17.52
C PRO A 71 -10.14 4.43 -16.39
N GLY A 72 -9.13 3.59 -16.65
CA GLY A 72 -8.58 2.63 -15.71
C GLY A 72 -7.09 2.79 -15.48
N LEU A 73 -6.63 2.47 -14.29
CA LEU A 73 -5.22 2.44 -13.88
C LEU A 73 -4.69 1.02 -13.97
N VAL A 74 -3.68 0.79 -14.80
CA VAL A 74 -3.00 -0.50 -14.91
C VAL A 74 -1.92 -0.63 -13.85
N CYS A 75 -1.93 -1.72 -13.11
CA CYS A 75 -0.89 -2.05 -12.14
C CYS A 75 -0.69 -3.58 -12.03
N GLU A 76 0.39 -3.97 -11.38
CA GLU A 76 0.72 -5.36 -11.12
C GLU A 76 -0.41 -6.06 -10.36
N LEU A 77 -0.81 -7.24 -10.84
CA LEU A 77 -1.64 -8.18 -10.13
C LEU A 77 -0.73 -9.17 -9.41
N VAL A 78 -0.60 -9.02 -8.10
CA VAL A 78 0.34 -9.82 -7.32
C VAL A 78 -0.09 -11.27 -7.32
N ARG A 79 0.77 -12.14 -7.87
CA ARG A 79 0.62 -13.59 -7.85
C ARG A 79 1.74 -14.24 -7.08
N ASN A 80 1.46 -15.38 -6.49
CA ASN A 80 2.45 -16.25 -5.88
C ASN A 80 3.37 -16.82 -6.97
N GLU A 81 4.63 -17.01 -6.65
CA GLU A 81 5.61 -17.58 -7.58
C GLU A 81 5.61 -19.11 -7.57
N ASP A 82 5.12 -19.72 -6.49
CA ASP A 82 5.09 -21.17 -6.30
C ASP A 82 3.95 -21.85 -7.08
N ASP A 83 2.77 -21.23 -7.16
CA ASP A 83 1.58 -21.83 -7.78
C ASP A 83 0.90 -20.93 -8.84
N GLY A 84 1.35 -19.67 -8.99
CA GLY A 84 0.75 -18.70 -9.91
C GLY A 84 -0.62 -18.17 -9.49
N GLU A 85 -1.16 -18.60 -8.34
CA GLU A 85 -2.42 -18.14 -7.81
C GLU A 85 -2.33 -16.68 -7.31
N LEU A 86 -3.48 -16.04 -7.16
CA LEU A 86 -3.52 -14.70 -6.59
C LEU A 86 -2.99 -14.69 -5.17
N ALA A 87 -2.11 -13.74 -4.86
CA ALA A 87 -1.65 -13.51 -3.51
C ALA A 87 -2.83 -13.11 -2.60
N LEU A 88 -2.96 -13.75 -1.46
CA LEU A 88 -4.01 -13.45 -0.49
C LEU A 88 -3.77 -12.09 0.15
N SER A 89 -4.84 -11.34 0.42
CA SER A 89 -4.74 -10.19 1.30
C SER A 89 -4.26 -10.64 2.69
N LEU A 90 -3.63 -9.74 3.43
CA LEU A 90 -3.16 -10.03 4.79
C LEU A 90 -4.32 -10.47 5.71
N ALA A 91 -5.53 -9.96 5.47
CA ALA A 91 -6.73 -10.41 6.17
C ALA A 91 -7.05 -11.89 5.87
N GLN A 92 -7.13 -12.26 4.59
CA GLN A 92 -7.38 -13.64 4.16
C GLN A 92 -6.25 -14.59 4.58
N TYR A 93 -5.00 -14.10 4.51
CA TYR A 93 -3.84 -14.87 4.93
C TYR A 93 -3.88 -15.19 6.42
N GLN A 94 -4.21 -14.19 7.26
CA GLN A 94 -4.39 -14.35 8.70
C GLN A 94 -5.47 -15.38 9.03
N GLU A 95 -6.63 -15.30 8.37
CA GLU A 95 -7.74 -16.23 8.60
C GLU A 95 -7.38 -17.68 8.26
N ARG A 96 -6.55 -17.86 7.22
CA ARG A 96 -6.21 -19.20 6.72
C ARG A 96 -4.97 -19.81 7.39
N PHE A 97 -3.97 -19.01 7.74
CA PHE A 97 -2.65 -19.49 8.14
C PHE A 97 -2.13 -18.89 9.44
N GLY A 98 -2.85 -17.93 10.04
CA GLY A 98 -2.31 -17.09 11.12
C GLY A 98 -1.36 -16.00 10.59
N ALA A 99 -1.11 -14.98 11.41
CA ALA A 99 -0.25 -13.86 11.03
C ALA A 99 1.19 -14.00 11.51
N GLU A 100 1.48 -14.89 12.44
CA GLU A 100 2.78 -15.04 13.11
C GLU A 100 3.91 -15.36 12.12
N ASN A 101 3.59 -16.17 11.12
CA ASN A 101 4.58 -16.60 10.12
C ASN A 101 4.84 -15.58 9.01
N VAL A 102 4.13 -14.45 8.99
CA VAL A 102 4.34 -13.32 8.07
C VAL A 102 4.73 -12.03 8.81
N GLU A 103 4.67 -12.05 10.15
CA GLU A 103 5.05 -10.92 11.00
C GLU A 103 6.46 -10.38 10.67
N PRO A 104 7.51 -11.19 10.51
CA PRO A 104 8.85 -10.68 10.20
C PRO A 104 8.89 -9.86 8.90
N GLU A 105 8.14 -10.27 7.89
CA GLU A 105 8.09 -9.54 6.61
C GLU A 105 7.24 -8.26 6.72
N LEU A 106 6.12 -8.32 7.44
CA LEU A 106 5.32 -7.14 7.76
C LEU A 106 6.15 -6.11 8.54
N ARG A 107 6.90 -6.56 9.53
CA ARG A 107 7.80 -5.70 10.32
C ARG A 107 8.82 -4.96 9.46
N LYS A 108 9.47 -5.64 8.51
CA LYS A 108 10.42 -5.02 7.57
C LYS A 108 9.80 -3.87 6.79
N VAL A 109 8.56 -4.08 6.29
CA VAL A 109 7.82 -3.02 5.57
C VAL A 109 7.55 -1.82 6.47
N LEU A 110 7.06 -2.05 7.70
CA LEU A 110 6.76 -0.99 8.65
C LEU A 110 8.03 -0.26 9.14
N GLU A 111 9.14 -0.98 9.33
CA GLU A 111 10.45 -0.39 9.64
C GLU A 111 10.91 0.55 8.53
N SER A 112 10.77 0.16 7.26
CA SER A 112 11.13 1.02 6.13
C SER A 112 10.32 2.31 6.14
N LEU A 113 9.00 2.25 6.37
CA LEU A 113 8.17 3.44 6.49
C LEU A 113 8.69 4.39 7.59
N ILE A 114 9.04 3.84 8.76
CA ILE A 114 9.50 4.65 9.90
C ILE A 114 10.90 5.25 9.62
N ARG A 115 11.83 4.45 9.10
CA ARG A 115 13.21 4.88 8.82
C ARG A 115 13.27 5.97 7.76
N ASP A 116 12.47 5.82 6.70
CA ASP A 116 12.45 6.74 5.56
C ASP A 116 11.49 7.92 5.77
N ASN A 117 10.89 8.04 6.97
CA ASN A 117 9.89 9.08 7.31
C ASN A 117 8.73 9.14 6.30
N LEU A 118 8.28 7.99 5.81
CA LEU A 118 7.16 7.89 4.90
C LEU A 118 5.84 7.79 5.68
N PHE A 119 4.96 8.77 5.50
CA PHE A 119 3.68 8.79 6.20
C PHE A 119 2.63 7.99 5.44
N PHE A 120 2.16 6.92 6.07
CA PHE A 120 1.06 6.10 5.61
C PHE A 120 0.00 5.97 6.70
N TYR A 121 -1.26 6.07 6.35
CA TYR A 121 -2.35 6.07 7.34
C TYR A 121 -3.36 4.95 7.15
N ASP A 122 -3.43 4.33 5.98
CA ASP A 122 -4.43 3.32 5.68
C ASP A 122 -3.88 1.90 5.88
N PHE A 123 -3.60 1.57 7.15
CA PHE A 123 -3.14 0.23 7.57
C PHE A 123 -4.27 -0.81 7.61
N ASN A 124 -5.17 -0.77 6.65
CA ASN A 124 -6.17 -1.83 6.50
C ASN A 124 -5.49 -3.11 6.02
N ARG A 125 -5.80 -4.24 6.65
CA ARG A 125 -5.28 -5.58 6.30
C ARG A 125 -5.55 -5.97 4.84
N SER A 126 -6.59 -5.43 4.21
CA SER A 126 -6.89 -5.64 2.78
C SER A 126 -5.99 -4.86 1.82
N ASN A 127 -5.26 -3.85 2.30
CA ASN A 127 -4.34 -3.05 1.48
C ASN A 127 -2.94 -3.68 1.36
N PHE A 128 -2.73 -4.81 2.01
CA PHE A 128 -1.53 -5.62 1.92
C PHE A 128 -1.86 -6.99 1.36
N VAL A 129 -0.98 -7.53 0.55
CA VAL A 129 -1.03 -8.92 0.11
C VAL A 129 0.23 -9.66 0.54
N VAL A 130 0.09 -10.96 0.77
CA VAL A 130 1.20 -11.86 1.11
C VAL A 130 1.54 -12.70 -0.11
N LYS A 131 2.61 -12.32 -0.80
CA LYS A 131 3.15 -13.06 -1.94
C LYS A 131 4.02 -14.20 -1.43
N ARG A 132 3.79 -15.42 -1.90
CA ARG A 132 4.68 -16.56 -1.71
C ARG A 132 5.70 -16.58 -2.85
N MET A 133 6.97 -16.72 -2.49
CA MET A 133 8.08 -16.80 -3.42
C MET A 133 8.37 -18.26 -3.77
N ALA A 134 8.99 -18.53 -4.92
CA ALA A 134 9.42 -19.87 -5.31
C ALA A 134 10.38 -20.53 -4.30
N SER A 135 11.11 -19.73 -3.53
CA SER A 135 12.00 -20.19 -2.45
C SER A 135 11.26 -20.63 -1.17
N GLY A 136 9.93 -20.50 -1.11
CA GLY A 136 9.13 -20.68 0.09
C GLY A 136 9.11 -19.46 1.03
N ALA A 137 9.92 -18.44 0.76
CA ALA A 137 9.86 -17.17 1.47
C ALA A 137 8.55 -16.43 1.20
N LYS A 138 8.20 -15.50 2.07
CA LYS A 138 7.02 -14.64 1.93
C LYS A 138 7.46 -13.19 1.76
N LYS A 139 6.60 -12.41 1.13
CA LYS A 139 6.79 -10.98 0.95
C LYS A 139 5.46 -10.26 1.15
N VAL A 140 5.46 -9.20 1.94
CA VAL A 140 4.29 -8.32 2.12
C VAL A 140 4.40 -7.16 1.14
N VAL A 141 3.32 -6.92 0.38
CA VAL A 141 3.27 -5.91 -0.67
C VAL A 141 2.04 -5.03 -0.48
N PHE A 142 2.20 -3.71 -0.55
CA PHE A 142 1.10 -2.75 -0.62
C PHE A 142 0.45 -2.77 -1.99
N ILE A 143 -0.87 -2.89 -2.04
CA ILE A 143 -1.67 -2.88 -3.29
C ILE A 143 -2.53 -1.62 -3.45
N ASP A 144 -2.65 -0.79 -2.42
CA ASP A 144 -3.37 0.49 -2.45
C ASP A 144 -2.53 1.59 -1.80
N LEU A 145 -2.06 2.53 -2.62
CA LEU A 145 -1.16 3.60 -2.18
C LEU A 145 -1.88 4.90 -1.80
N LYS A 146 -3.22 4.93 -1.83
CA LYS A 146 -3.99 6.15 -1.50
C LYS A 146 -3.78 6.62 -0.05
N GLY A 147 -3.39 5.71 0.85
CA GLY A 147 -3.06 6.01 2.25
C GLY A 147 -1.76 6.80 2.44
N PHE A 148 -0.96 6.99 1.41
CA PHE A 148 0.21 7.85 1.45
C PHE A 148 -0.19 9.30 1.22
N HIS A 149 -0.10 10.11 2.24
CA HIS A 149 -0.52 11.50 2.22
C HIS A 149 0.68 12.46 2.28
N LYS A 150 1.21 12.86 1.13
CA LYS A 150 2.13 13.99 1.06
C LYS A 150 1.38 15.32 1.21
N ASN A 151 0.19 15.43 0.61
CA ASN A 151 -0.48 16.72 0.39
C ASN A 151 -1.42 17.20 1.50
N HIS A 152 -1.89 16.36 2.43
CA HIS A 152 -2.74 16.85 3.51
C HIS A 152 -2.01 17.77 4.50
N TYR A 153 -0.67 17.72 4.52
CA TYR A 153 0.15 18.52 5.42
C TYR A 153 0.90 19.66 4.72
N MET A 154 1.04 19.63 3.40
CA MET A 154 1.76 20.67 2.66
C MET A 154 0.97 21.97 2.46
N GLY A 155 -0.35 21.97 2.58
CA GLY A 155 -1.16 23.19 2.57
C GLY A 155 -0.91 24.16 3.74
N PHE A 156 -0.20 23.70 4.80
CA PHE A 156 0.12 24.46 6.01
C PHE A 156 1.63 24.58 6.24
N LEU A 157 2.38 24.85 5.21
CA LEU A 157 3.84 24.84 5.10
C LEU A 157 4.65 25.54 6.20
N LYS A 158 4.05 26.36 7.06
CA LYS A 158 4.73 27.01 8.19
C LYS A 158 4.59 26.26 9.53
N MET A 159 3.75 25.22 9.60
CA MET A 159 3.48 24.45 10.83
C MET A 159 4.14 23.08 10.86
N GLU A 160 5.01 22.75 9.93
CA GLU A 160 5.61 21.42 9.73
C GLU A 160 6.27 20.85 10.99
N ARG A 161 6.98 21.70 11.75
CA ARG A 161 7.65 21.27 13.00
C ARG A 161 6.70 20.75 14.08
N PHE A 162 5.46 21.25 14.08
CA PHE A 162 4.44 20.85 15.07
C PHE A 162 3.55 19.71 14.57
N ILE A 163 3.32 19.64 13.27
CA ILE A 163 2.42 18.65 12.66
C ILE A 163 3.10 17.30 12.47
N ALA A 164 4.40 17.26 12.20
CA ALA A 164 5.12 16.01 11.97
C ALA A 164 5.08 15.03 13.18
N PRO A 165 5.30 15.45 14.43
CA PRO A 165 5.15 14.55 15.57
C PRO A 165 3.72 14.02 15.73
N LEU A 166 2.71 14.85 15.45
CA LEU A 166 1.30 14.44 15.48
C LEU A 166 1.02 13.38 14.40
N ALA A 167 1.46 13.63 13.18
CA ALA A 167 1.32 12.73 12.05
C ALA A 167 1.99 11.37 12.34
N ARG A 168 3.22 11.38 12.86
CA ARG A 168 3.93 10.16 13.29
C ARG A 168 3.17 9.41 14.37
N ASN A 169 2.65 10.13 15.38
CA ASN A 169 1.87 9.50 16.44
C ASN A 169 0.62 8.81 15.89
N ILE A 170 -0.10 9.45 14.97
CA ILE A 170 -1.26 8.83 14.29
C ILE A 170 -0.84 7.57 13.53
N MET A 171 0.23 7.65 12.73
CA MET A 171 0.76 6.51 12.00
C MET A 171 1.13 5.35 12.92
N PHE A 172 1.88 5.63 14.00
CA PHE A 172 2.30 4.61 14.96
C PHE A 172 1.13 3.97 15.71
N ARG A 173 0.09 4.74 16.03
CA ARG A 173 -1.15 4.20 16.60
C ARG A 173 -1.83 3.24 15.63
N ARG A 174 -1.87 3.58 14.34
CA ARG A 174 -2.46 2.72 13.32
C ARG A 174 -1.65 1.44 13.08
N MET A 175 -0.33 1.51 13.12
CA MET A 175 0.53 0.32 13.08
C MET A 175 0.25 -0.62 14.26
N ARG A 176 0.12 -0.09 15.49
CA ARG A 176 -0.26 -0.90 16.66
C ARG A 176 -1.66 -1.49 16.53
N THR A 177 -2.58 -0.74 15.92
CA THR A 177 -3.94 -1.27 15.65
C THR A 177 -3.88 -2.42 14.67
N LEU A 178 -3.10 -2.32 13.58
CA LEU A 178 -2.88 -3.41 12.64
C LEU A 178 -2.36 -4.68 13.35
N TYR A 179 -1.36 -4.56 14.23
CA TYR A 179 -0.83 -5.70 14.99
C TYR A 179 -1.90 -6.35 15.88
N ARG A 180 -2.72 -5.53 16.56
CA ARG A 180 -3.85 -6.06 17.36
C ARG A 180 -4.90 -6.77 16.52
N GLU A 181 -5.24 -6.22 15.37
CA GLU A 181 -6.18 -6.85 14.43
C GLU A 181 -5.65 -8.16 13.84
N LEU A 182 -4.33 -8.31 13.78
CA LEU A 182 -3.64 -9.53 13.38
C LEU A 182 -3.46 -10.54 14.53
N ASN A 183 -3.94 -10.23 15.73
CA ASN A 183 -3.74 -11.02 16.97
C ASN A 183 -2.25 -11.20 17.34
N LEU A 184 -1.40 -10.25 16.95
CA LEU A 184 0.02 -10.22 17.31
C LEU A 184 0.19 -9.45 18.62
N ASN A 185 0.58 -10.16 19.69
CA ASN A 185 0.57 -9.63 21.06
C ASN A 185 1.63 -8.55 21.32
N VAL A 186 2.70 -8.53 20.54
CA VAL A 186 3.82 -7.60 20.72
C VAL A 186 3.99 -6.74 19.49
N PHE A 187 4.08 -5.42 19.69
CA PHE A 187 4.47 -4.50 18.65
C PHE A 187 5.98 -4.24 18.75
N PRO A 188 6.81 -4.83 17.88
CA PRO A 188 8.27 -4.86 18.05
C PRO A 188 8.95 -3.52 17.73
N LEU A 189 8.22 -2.55 17.16
CA LEU A 189 8.76 -1.28 16.69
C LEU A 189 8.61 -0.12 17.69
N ASP A 190 8.23 -0.37 18.94
CA ASP A 190 7.99 0.68 19.92
C ASP A 190 9.25 1.52 20.24
N SER A 191 10.42 0.90 20.29
CA SER A 191 11.70 1.62 20.50
C SER A 191 12.02 2.52 19.30
N LEU A 192 11.90 2.01 18.09
CA LEU A 192 12.12 2.77 16.85
C LEU A 192 11.11 3.91 16.71
N CYS A 193 9.83 3.67 17.04
CA CYS A 193 8.82 4.70 17.05
C CYS A 193 9.14 5.84 18.03
N ARG A 194 9.63 5.52 19.23
CA ARG A 194 10.04 6.52 20.22
C ARG A 194 11.26 7.33 19.75
N GLU A 195 12.27 6.67 19.21
CA GLU A 195 13.44 7.34 18.64
C GLU A 195 13.05 8.34 17.54
N LYS A 196 12.17 7.93 16.63
CA LYS A 196 11.75 8.76 15.49
C LYS A 196 10.69 9.80 15.82
N MET A 197 10.03 9.73 16.96
CA MET A 197 8.94 10.66 17.33
C MET A 197 9.41 12.12 17.31
N PHE A 198 10.62 12.39 17.81
CA PHE A 198 11.18 13.73 17.95
C PHE A 198 12.34 14.02 16.99
N SER A 199 12.64 13.11 16.07
CA SER A 199 13.70 13.36 15.09
C SER A 199 13.27 14.49 14.15
N SER A 200 14.19 15.46 13.94
CA SER A 200 13.96 16.66 13.11
C SER A 200 14.20 16.43 11.63
N PHE A 201 14.43 15.19 11.19
CA PHE A 201 14.77 14.90 9.81
C PHE A 201 13.54 14.82 8.92
N TRP A 202 13.46 15.78 8.02
CA TRP A 202 12.64 15.75 6.81
C TRP A 202 13.45 15.07 5.72
N VAL A 203 12.90 14.06 5.10
CA VAL A 203 13.34 13.72 3.75
C VAL A 203 12.78 14.82 2.85
N ASP A 204 13.65 15.72 2.42
CA ASP A 204 13.36 16.70 1.37
C ASP A 204 13.14 15.92 0.08
N VAL A 205 11.93 15.41 -0.08
CA VAL A 205 11.51 14.84 -1.35
C VAL A 205 11.21 16.04 -2.25
N LYS A 206 12.25 16.53 -2.90
CA LYS A 206 12.11 17.51 -3.98
C LYS A 206 11.19 16.91 -5.03
N LEU A 207 10.08 17.58 -5.27
CA LEU A 207 9.15 17.35 -6.38
C LEU A 207 9.75 17.89 -7.67
#